data_152b9af8c6debfbdcb46b3cbfee15689
#
_entry.id   152b9af8c6debfbdcb46b3cbfee15689
#
_cell.length_a   1.000
_cell.length_b   1.000
_cell.length_c   1.000
_cell.angle_alpha   90.00
_cell.angle_beta   90.00
_cell.angle_gamma   90.00
#
_symmetry.space_group_name_H-M   'P 1'
#
loop_
_entity.id
_entity.type
_entity.pdbx_description
1 polymer ?
#
loop_
_entity_poly.entity_id
_entity_poly.type
_entity_poly.pdbx_seq_one_letter_code
_entity_poly.pdbx_strand_id
1 'polypeptide(L)'
;STTAYNLGVALWILGRKVLLIDTDTQCNLTNLIGHNQTGNDATLFEWLTQDDQKMPVYEQYPDLYYVPASNKLSNIESFLMNKRNREKVLAKKLAPYLSPLPNGNYLFDYIIIDCAPKEGIVNDNVMSASDYILIPTECSGFSLQGMQNLLFSINDVKENLNEKLDILGFLLIKYDKQTRISKQVTEFFETSYPEKVFKTRIRKNIKFDESPLKHQGIFEYAPEANGSEDYMSLAEEITGETRPTDWQQKALTAWNIKNNIKEEEKQ
;
A
#
# COMPACT_ATOMS: atom_id res chain seq x y z
N SER A 1 3.87 -2.09 4.37
CA SER A 1 3.93 -0.60 4.40
C SER A 1 4.96 -0.05 3.41
N THR A 2 6.21 -0.51 3.44
CA THR A 2 7.27 0.00 2.53
C THR A 2 6.87 -0.12 1.05
N THR A 3 6.33 -1.26 0.63
CA THR A 3 5.86 -1.46 -0.76
C THR A 3 4.65 -0.58 -1.06
N ALA A 4 3.68 -0.50 -0.16
CA ALA A 4 2.47 0.31 -0.36
C ALA A 4 2.81 1.80 -0.56
N TYR A 5 3.66 2.36 0.30
CA TYR A 5 4.07 3.76 0.19
C TYR A 5 4.86 4.02 -1.10
N ASN A 6 5.93 3.26 -1.32
CA ASN A 6 6.83 3.54 -2.45
C ASN A 6 6.16 3.25 -3.81
N LEU A 7 5.29 2.24 -3.91
CA LEU A 7 4.47 2.05 -5.12
C LEU A 7 3.50 3.21 -5.32
N GLY A 8 2.86 3.69 -4.24
CA GLY A 8 1.98 4.86 -4.31
C GLY A 8 2.69 6.12 -4.80
N VAL A 9 3.89 6.38 -4.28
CA VAL A 9 4.73 7.51 -4.75
C VAL A 9 5.16 7.31 -6.20
N ALA A 10 5.54 6.09 -6.61
CA ALA A 10 5.91 5.81 -8.00
C ALA A 10 4.75 6.05 -8.97
N LEU A 11 3.54 5.60 -8.64
CA LEU A 11 2.33 5.85 -9.43
C LEU A 11 1.99 7.36 -9.49
N TRP A 12 2.15 8.06 -8.37
CA TRP A 12 1.99 9.51 -8.32
C TRP A 12 3.04 10.24 -9.19
N ILE A 13 4.28 9.77 -9.23
CA ILE A 13 5.33 10.28 -10.15
C ILE A 13 4.92 10.10 -11.60
N LEU A 14 4.24 9.01 -11.95
CA LEU A 14 3.65 8.79 -13.28
C LEU A 14 2.43 9.70 -13.56
N GLY A 15 2.03 10.57 -12.63
CA GLY A 15 0.92 11.52 -12.79
C GLY A 15 -0.44 10.96 -12.41
N ARG A 16 -0.48 9.87 -11.64
CA ARG A 16 -1.73 9.25 -11.18
C ARG A 16 -2.20 9.86 -9.86
N LYS A 17 -3.52 9.95 -9.68
CA LYS A 17 -4.15 10.29 -8.41
C LYS A 17 -4.23 9.05 -7.55
N VAL A 18 -3.54 9.07 -6.40
CA VAL A 18 -3.37 7.89 -5.56
C VAL A 18 -3.93 8.13 -4.17
N LEU A 19 -4.67 7.16 -3.65
CA LEU A 19 -5.07 7.09 -2.25
C LEU A 19 -4.37 5.91 -1.58
N LEU A 20 -3.68 6.17 -0.48
CA LEU A 20 -3.10 5.16 0.40
C LEU A 20 -4.01 4.98 1.61
N ILE A 21 -4.32 3.74 1.99
CA ILE A 21 -5.10 3.43 3.20
C ILE A 21 -4.28 2.52 4.08
N ASP A 22 -3.97 2.96 5.30
CA ASP A 22 -3.29 2.14 6.29
C ASP A 22 -4.32 1.38 7.13
N THR A 23 -4.28 0.05 7.12
CA THR A 23 -5.18 -0.81 7.90
C THR A 23 -4.46 -1.61 8.99
N ASP A 24 -3.15 -1.41 9.14
CA ASP A 24 -2.36 -2.10 10.15
C ASP A 24 -2.45 -1.39 11.51
N THR A 25 -2.71 -2.15 12.56
CA THR A 25 -2.69 -1.66 13.95
C THR A 25 -1.34 -1.12 14.39
N GLN A 26 -0.26 -1.51 13.71
CA GLN A 26 1.10 -0.99 13.94
C GLN A 26 1.30 0.40 13.32
N CYS A 27 0.40 0.87 12.47
CA CYS A 27 0.42 2.21 11.85
C CYS A 27 1.73 2.51 11.10
N ASN A 28 2.36 1.50 10.50
CA ASN A 28 3.68 1.65 9.89
C ASN A 28 3.65 2.59 8.66
N LEU A 29 2.62 2.50 7.83
CA LEU A 29 2.44 3.41 6.70
C LEU A 29 2.13 4.84 7.20
N THR A 30 1.26 4.98 8.18
CA THR A 30 0.90 6.26 8.83
C THR A 30 2.13 6.96 9.42
N ASN A 31 2.98 6.19 10.11
CA ASN A 31 4.24 6.69 10.69
C ASN A 31 5.26 7.07 9.60
N LEU A 32 5.37 6.27 8.53
CA LEU A 32 6.26 6.56 7.40
C LEU A 32 5.87 7.89 6.71
N ILE A 33 4.58 8.15 6.56
CA ILE A 33 4.04 9.41 6.01
C ILE A 33 4.32 10.61 6.92
N GLY A 34 4.62 10.36 8.21
CA GLY A 34 4.83 11.42 9.20
C GLY A 34 3.51 12.09 9.62
N HIS A 35 2.42 11.31 9.69
CA HIS A 35 1.15 11.80 10.19
C HIS A 35 1.20 12.02 11.71
N ASN A 36 1.08 13.26 12.14
CA ASN A 36 1.01 13.59 13.56
C ASN A 36 -0.44 13.42 14.04
N GLN A 37 -0.69 12.38 14.83
CA GLN A 37 -1.99 12.20 15.46
C GLN A 37 -2.15 13.23 16.60
N THR A 38 -2.98 14.24 16.38
CA THR A 38 -3.28 15.26 17.41
C THR A 38 -4.37 14.82 18.39
N GLY A 39 -4.72 13.55 18.41
CA GLY A 39 -5.72 12.95 19.31
C GLY A 39 -7.18 13.16 18.88
N ASN A 40 -7.49 14.20 18.11
CA ASN A 40 -8.84 14.50 17.60
C ASN A 40 -9.00 14.17 16.10
N ASP A 41 -7.93 13.78 15.43
CA ASP A 41 -7.97 13.47 14.01
C ASP A 41 -8.71 12.17 13.77
N ALA A 42 -9.66 12.20 12.83
CA ALA A 42 -10.33 10.99 12.40
C ALA A 42 -9.36 10.11 11.62
N THR A 43 -9.45 8.79 11.86
CA THR A 43 -8.63 7.76 11.24
C THR A 43 -9.52 6.70 10.58
N LEU A 44 -8.92 5.69 10.02
CA LEU A 44 -9.64 4.54 9.50
C LEU A 44 -10.62 3.95 10.54
N PHE A 45 -10.24 3.94 11.84
CA PHE A 45 -11.07 3.38 12.90
C PHE A 45 -12.41 4.11 13.00
N GLU A 46 -12.42 5.44 13.10
CA GLU A 46 -13.65 6.25 13.16
C GLU A 46 -14.48 6.06 11.88
N TRP A 47 -13.83 6.02 10.72
CA TRP A 47 -14.51 5.81 9.46
C TRP A 47 -15.24 4.47 9.37
N LEU A 48 -14.64 3.38 9.83
CA LEU A 48 -15.25 2.05 9.80
C LEU A 48 -16.32 1.83 10.89
N THR A 49 -16.21 2.53 12.01
CA THR A 49 -17.08 2.29 13.18
C THR A 49 -18.28 3.24 13.26
N GLN A 50 -18.15 4.47 12.77
CA GLN A 50 -19.19 5.50 12.81
C GLN A 50 -19.88 5.64 11.46
N ASP A 51 -21.21 5.54 11.44
CA ASP A 51 -21.95 5.49 10.19
C ASP A 51 -21.92 6.82 9.41
N ASP A 52 -21.97 7.95 10.11
CA ASP A 52 -21.97 9.30 9.52
C ASP A 52 -20.55 9.86 9.26
N GLN A 53 -19.52 9.14 9.65
CA GLN A 53 -18.13 9.58 9.43
C GLN A 53 -17.78 9.51 7.95
N LYS A 54 -17.40 10.65 7.38
CA LYS A 54 -16.81 10.72 6.04
C LYS A 54 -15.39 10.15 6.05
N MET A 55 -14.92 9.74 4.88
CA MET A 55 -13.55 9.26 4.72
C MET A 55 -12.55 10.33 5.19
N PRO A 56 -11.70 10.03 6.17
CA PRO A 56 -10.70 10.96 6.70
C PRO A 56 -9.47 11.00 5.79
N VAL A 57 -9.59 11.77 4.70
CA VAL A 57 -8.54 11.90 3.68
C VAL A 57 -7.63 13.06 4.02
N TYR A 58 -6.34 12.79 4.02
CA TYR A 58 -5.28 13.77 4.19
C TYR A 58 -4.40 13.80 2.94
N GLU A 59 -3.83 14.94 2.64
CA GLU A 59 -2.95 15.11 1.49
C GLU A 59 -1.47 14.95 1.90
N GLN A 60 -0.75 14.07 1.22
CA GLN A 60 0.71 13.96 1.34
C GLN A 60 1.40 14.93 0.39
N TYR A 61 1.03 14.87 -0.88
CA TYR A 61 1.41 15.77 -1.96
C TYR A 61 0.18 16.00 -2.84
N PRO A 62 0.13 17.05 -3.67
CA PRO A 62 -0.96 17.24 -4.64
C PRO A 62 -1.20 15.95 -5.44
N ASP A 63 -2.43 15.44 -5.41
CA ASP A 63 -2.85 14.17 -6.03
C ASP A 63 -2.30 12.87 -5.37
N LEU A 64 -1.61 12.96 -4.23
CA LEU A 64 -1.25 11.81 -3.38
C LEU A 64 -1.89 11.97 -2.00
N TYR A 65 -2.86 11.14 -1.70
CA TYR A 65 -3.68 11.20 -0.50
C TYR A 65 -3.52 9.96 0.38
N TYR A 66 -3.90 10.08 1.65
CA TYR A 66 -3.90 8.94 2.54
C TYR A 66 -5.01 8.99 3.59
N VAL A 67 -5.40 7.80 4.06
CA VAL A 67 -6.24 7.57 5.25
C VAL A 67 -5.35 6.93 6.31
N PRO A 68 -5.11 7.59 7.45
CA PRO A 68 -4.23 7.07 8.48
C PRO A 68 -4.89 5.96 9.31
N ALA A 69 -4.07 5.02 9.78
CA ALA A 69 -4.44 4.09 10.84
C ALA A 69 -4.30 4.74 12.22
N SER A 70 -4.84 4.06 13.22
CA SER A 70 -4.53 4.33 14.62
C SER A 70 -4.49 3.01 15.41
N ASN A 71 -3.86 3.02 16.59
CA ASN A 71 -3.83 1.87 17.47
C ASN A 71 -5.23 1.44 17.97
N LYS A 72 -6.25 2.31 17.84
CA LYS A 72 -7.66 1.97 18.09
C LYS A 72 -8.16 0.82 17.21
N LEU A 73 -7.54 0.60 16.03
CA LEU A 73 -7.84 -0.55 15.15
C LEU A 73 -7.68 -1.91 15.85
N SER A 74 -6.88 -1.99 16.92
CA SER A 74 -6.79 -3.22 17.72
C SER A 74 -8.13 -3.67 18.30
N ASN A 75 -9.08 -2.74 18.45
CA ASN A 75 -10.42 -3.02 18.98
C ASN A 75 -11.48 -3.17 17.88
N ILE A 76 -11.10 -3.10 16.60
CA ILE A 76 -12.06 -3.03 15.47
C ILE A 76 -12.98 -4.26 15.43
N GLU A 77 -12.49 -5.45 15.78
CA GLU A 77 -13.28 -6.69 15.79
C GLU A 77 -14.50 -6.56 16.68
N SER A 78 -14.36 -6.01 17.90
CA SER A 78 -15.46 -5.81 18.82
C SER A 78 -16.53 -4.86 18.30
N PHE A 79 -16.16 -3.86 17.52
CA PHE A 79 -17.09 -2.92 16.88
C PHE A 79 -17.79 -3.52 15.66
N LEU A 80 -17.10 -4.36 14.91
CA LEU A 80 -17.64 -4.98 13.70
C LEU A 80 -18.46 -6.24 14.00
N MET A 81 -18.24 -6.90 15.14
CA MET A 81 -18.84 -8.21 15.48
C MET A 81 -20.36 -8.21 15.32
N ASN A 82 -21.04 -7.13 15.71
CA ASN A 82 -22.49 -6.99 15.64
C ASN A 82 -23.01 -6.36 14.35
N LYS A 83 -22.11 -5.96 13.43
CA LYS A 83 -22.52 -5.40 12.13
C LYS A 83 -22.88 -6.53 11.15
N ARG A 84 -24.00 -6.37 10.46
CA ARG A 84 -24.36 -7.27 9.35
C ARG A 84 -23.39 -7.10 8.19
N ASN A 85 -22.93 -8.18 7.59
CA ASN A 85 -21.90 -8.19 6.53
C ASN A 85 -20.62 -7.44 6.97
N ARG A 86 -20.16 -7.77 8.16
CA ARG A 86 -19.00 -7.13 8.82
C ARG A 86 -17.71 -7.23 8.00
N GLU A 87 -17.61 -8.23 7.12
CA GLU A 87 -16.49 -8.47 6.21
C GLU A 87 -16.49 -7.50 5.01
N LYS A 88 -17.58 -6.74 4.79
CA LYS A 88 -17.78 -5.82 3.64
C LYS A 88 -17.97 -4.37 4.05
N VAL A 89 -17.63 -4.00 5.28
CA VAL A 89 -17.83 -2.64 5.79
C VAL A 89 -16.95 -1.64 5.01
N LEU A 90 -15.67 -1.99 4.76
CA LEU A 90 -14.76 -1.16 4.00
C LEU A 90 -15.23 -1.00 2.54
N ALA A 91 -15.63 -2.09 1.89
CA ALA A 91 -16.17 -2.06 0.53
C ALA A 91 -17.39 -1.13 0.43
N LYS A 92 -18.32 -1.23 1.39
CA LYS A 92 -19.49 -0.35 1.46
C LYS A 92 -19.12 1.11 1.67
N LYS A 93 -18.13 1.38 2.54
CA LYS A 93 -17.66 2.74 2.84
C LYS A 93 -16.89 3.34 1.65
N LEU A 94 -16.16 2.53 0.87
CA LEU A 94 -15.46 2.96 -0.33
C LEU A 94 -16.37 3.18 -1.53
N ALA A 95 -17.49 2.46 -1.65
CA ALA A 95 -18.35 2.49 -2.83
C ALA A 95 -18.71 3.90 -3.35
N PRO A 96 -19.03 4.92 -2.52
CA PRO A 96 -19.32 6.27 -3.00
C PRO A 96 -18.12 6.96 -3.70
N TYR A 97 -16.90 6.53 -3.41
CA TYR A 97 -15.65 7.11 -3.93
C TYR A 97 -15.14 6.38 -5.18
N LEU A 98 -15.75 5.23 -5.53
CA LEU A 98 -15.41 4.42 -6.69
C LEU A 98 -16.31 4.73 -7.91
N SER A 99 -17.29 5.58 -7.74
CA SER A 99 -18.17 5.99 -8.86
C SER A 99 -17.50 7.08 -9.69
N PRO A 100 -17.68 7.07 -11.02
CA PRO A 100 -17.16 8.15 -11.87
C PRO A 100 -17.82 9.49 -11.51
N LEU A 101 -17.04 10.54 -11.55
CA LEU A 101 -17.48 11.92 -11.41
C LEU A 101 -18.33 12.35 -12.64
N PRO A 102 -19.09 13.47 -12.58
CA PRO A 102 -19.90 13.96 -13.71
C PRO A 102 -19.11 14.19 -15.00
N ASN A 103 -17.79 14.42 -14.91
CA ASN A 103 -16.89 14.57 -16.06
C ASN A 103 -16.34 13.23 -16.61
N GLY A 104 -16.79 12.09 -16.05
CA GLY A 104 -16.34 10.76 -16.44
C GLY A 104 -15.02 10.30 -15.80
N ASN A 105 -14.34 11.14 -15.04
CA ASN A 105 -13.11 10.78 -14.33
C ASN A 105 -13.44 10.13 -12.98
N TYR A 106 -12.48 9.40 -12.43
CA TYR A 106 -12.55 8.90 -11.05
C TYR A 106 -11.88 9.87 -10.08
N LEU A 107 -12.26 9.78 -8.81
CA LEU A 107 -11.63 10.58 -7.75
C LEU A 107 -10.17 10.18 -7.54
N PHE A 108 -9.90 8.88 -7.63
CA PHE A 108 -8.56 8.28 -7.57
C PHE A 108 -8.38 7.32 -8.73
N ASP A 109 -7.18 7.31 -9.34
CA ASP A 109 -6.81 6.33 -10.36
C ASP A 109 -6.42 4.99 -9.70
N TYR A 110 -5.78 5.07 -8.52
CA TYR A 110 -5.35 3.93 -7.72
C TYR A 110 -5.68 4.13 -6.25
N ILE A 111 -6.16 3.07 -5.62
CA ILE A 111 -6.31 2.97 -4.16
C ILE A 111 -5.44 1.80 -3.71
N ILE A 112 -4.41 2.08 -2.90
CA ILE A 112 -3.52 1.08 -2.33
C ILE A 112 -3.85 0.92 -0.85
N ILE A 113 -4.22 -0.29 -0.45
CA ILE A 113 -4.58 -0.61 0.93
C ILE A 113 -3.44 -1.42 1.53
N ASP A 114 -2.76 -0.83 2.51
CA ASP A 114 -1.70 -1.51 3.28
C ASP A 114 -2.31 -2.32 4.41
N CYS A 115 -2.03 -3.61 4.47
CA CYS A 115 -2.57 -4.50 5.48
C CYS A 115 -1.49 -5.36 6.15
N ALA A 116 -1.76 -5.75 7.41
CA ALA A 116 -0.90 -6.66 8.13
C ALA A 116 -0.94 -8.07 7.51
N PRO A 117 0.15 -8.85 7.57
CA PRO A 117 0.17 -10.25 7.12
C PRO A 117 -0.50 -11.17 8.16
N LYS A 118 -1.74 -10.86 8.56
CA LYS A 118 -2.46 -11.53 9.64
C LYS A 118 -3.89 -11.81 9.21
N GLU A 119 -4.35 -13.04 9.41
CA GLU A 119 -5.76 -13.38 9.22
C GLU A 119 -6.67 -12.60 10.17
N GLY A 120 -7.88 -12.29 9.74
CA GLY A 120 -8.90 -11.64 10.54
C GLY A 120 -9.78 -10.67 9.77
N ILE A 121 -10.79 -10.15 10.45
CA ILE A 121 -11.87 -9.33 9.89
C ILE A 121 -11.37 -8.09 9.14
N VAL A 122 -10.22 -7.53 9.50
CA VAL A 122 -9.63 -6.39 8.79
C VAL A 122 -9.16 -6.81 7.41
N ASN A 123 -8.44 -7.93 7.30
CA ASN A 123 -7.97 -8.45 6.02
C ASN A 123 -9.14 -8.93 5.14
N ASP A 124 -10.17 -9.52 5.72
CA ASP A 124 -11.40 -9.88 4.98
C ASP A 124 -12.05 -8.62 4.40
N ASN A 125 -12.11 -7.53 5.15
CA ASN A 125 -12.60 -6.24 4.66
C ASN A 125 -11.73 -5.67 3.53
N VAL A 126 -10.40 -5.74 3.67
CA VAL A 126 -9.48 -5.27 2.64
C VAL A 126 -9.66 -6.08 1.35
N MET A 127 -9.62 -7.40 1.44
CA MET A 127 -9.78 -8.28 0.28
C MET A 127 -11.17 -8.17 -0.35
N SER A 128 -12.23 -7.99 0.46
CA SER A 128 -13.60 -7.77 -0.04
C SER A 128 -13.75 -6.44 -0.78
N ALA A 129 -12.90 -5.46 -0.49
CA ALA A 129 -12.92 -4.12 -1.09
C ALA A 129 -11.94 -3.94 -2.25
N SER A 130 -11.12 -4.95 -2.54
CA SER A 130 -10.02 -4.86 -3.51
C SER A 130 -10.34 -5.59 -4.80
N ASP A 131 -9.81 -5.09 -5.92
CA ASP A 131 -9.84 -5.80 -7.21
C ASP A 131 -8.65 -6.77 -7.30
N TYR A 132 -7.49 -6.36 -6.77
CA TYR A 132 -6.24 -7.10 -6.90
C TYR A 132 -5.45 -7.16 -5.59
N ILE A 133 -4.68 -8.23 -5.42
CA ILE A 133 -3.70 -8.39 -4.34
C ILE A 133 -2.31 -8.46 -4.95
N LEU A 134 -1.43 -7.53 -4.56
CA LEU A 134 0.00 -7.62 -4.77
C LEU A 134 0.64 -8.27 -3.54
N ILE A 135 1.44 -9.32 -3.73
CA ILE A 135 2.03 -10.11 -2.64
C ILE A 135 3.54 -9.88 -2.58
N PRO A 136 4.03 -8.98 -1.70
CA PRO A 136 5.47 -8.84 -1.49
C PRO A 136 6.02 -10.08 -0.78
N THR A 137 7.03 -10.71 -1.38
CA THR A 137 7.62 -11.96 -0.89
C THR A 137 9.12 -11.77 -0.65
N GLU A 138 9.54 -11.90 0.61
CA GLU A 138 10.96 -11.82 0.96
C GLU A 138 11.73 -13.05 0.49
N CYS A 139 12.81 -12.81 -0.27
CA CYS A 139 13.67 -13.90 -0.72
C CYS A 139 14.47 -14.57 0.42
N SER A 140 14.71 -13.88 1.53
CA SER A 140 15.49 -14.40 2.66
C SER A 140 14.68 -15.06 3.76
N GLY A 141 13.38 -14.76 3.85
CA GLY A 141 12.48 -15.25 4.90
C GLY A 141 11.28 -16.03 4.38
N PHE A 142 11.39 -16.61 3.18
CA PHE A 142 10.27 -17.29 2.54
C PHE A 142 9.80 -18.53 3.32
N SER A 143 8.49 -18.59 3.57
CA SER A 143 7.82 -19.73 4.20
C SER A 143 6.74 -20.28 3.26
N LEU A 144 6.92 -21.52 2.81
CA LEU A 144 5.91 -22.23 2.00
C LEU A 144 4.57 -22.34 2.74
N GLN A 145 4.59 -22.66 4.03
CA GLN A 145 3.37 -22.80 4.82
C GLN A 145 2.63 -21.45 4.95
N GLY A 146 3.35 -20.35 5.20
CA GLY A 146 2.74 -19.02 5.26
C GLY A 146 2.11 -18.62 3.93
N MET A 147 2.76 -18.96 2.81
CA MET A 147 2.22 -18.70 1.48
C MET A 147 0.96 -19.53 1.19
N GLN A 148 0.95 -20.80 1.55
CA GLN A 148 -0.21 -21.66 1.37
C GLN A 148 -1.42 -21.15 2.16
N ASN A 149 -1.22 -20.74 3.41
CA ASN A 149 -2.27 -20.15 4.24
C ASN A 149 -2.83 -18.87 3.60
N LEU A 150 -1.96 -17.97 3.14
CA LEU A 150 -2.38 -16.74 2.46
C LEU A 150 -3.21 -17.03 1.20
N LEU A 151 -2.74 -17.96 0.35
CA LEU A 151 -3.46 -18.34 -0.86
C LEU A 151 -4.81 -18.99 -0.55
N PHE A 152 -4.88 -19.78 0.52
CA PHE A 152 -6.13 -20.35 1.00
C PHE A 152 -7.11 -19.24 1.43
N SER A 153 -6.66 -18.28 2.24
CA SER A 153 -7.49 -17.12 2.65
C SER A 153 -7.96 -16.27 1.47
N ILE A 154 -7.10 -16.04 0.48
CA ILE A 154 -7.48 -15.31 -0.74
C ILE A 154 -8.57 -16.06 -1.50
N ASN A 155 -8.42 -17.37 -1.66
CA ASN A 155 -9.40 -18.18 -2.35
C ASN A 155 -10.75 -18.22 -1.61
N ASP A 156 -10.72 -18.35 -0.28
CA ASP A 156 -11.93 -18.31 0.54
C ASP A 156 -12.69 -16.99 0.40
N VAL A 157 -11.99 -15.86 0.43
CA VAL A 157 -12.59 -14.54 0.17
C VAL A 157 -13.12 -14.43 -1.25
N LYS A 158 -12.39 -14.94 -2.24
CA LYS A 158 -12.82 -14.93 -3.64
C LYS A 158 -14.11 -15.71 -3.85
N GLU A 159 -14.24 -16.88 -3.23
CA GLU A 159 -15.42 -17.72 -3.34
C GLU A 159 -16.65 -17.17 -2.57
N ASN A 160 -16.44 -16.58 -1.39
CA ASN A 160 -17.52 -16.26 -0.48
C ASN A 160 -17.85 -14.78 -0.37
N LEU A 161 -16.89 -13.88 -0.63
CA LEU A 161 -17.05 -12.44 -0.38
C LEU A 161 -16.87 -11.57 -1.63
N ASN A 162 -15.87 -11.87 -2.48
CA ASN A 162 -15.53 -11.02 -3.62
C ASN A 162 -15.02 -11.85 -4.82
N GLU A 163 -15.93 -12.31 -5.66
CA GLU A 163 -15.61 -13.15 -6.83
C GLU A 163 -14.65 -12.50 -7.85
N LYS A 164 -14.56 -11.16 -7.84
CA LYS A 164 -13.69 -10.39 -8.75
C LYS A 164 -12.26 -10.29 -8.27
N LEU A 165 -12.02 -10.61 -6.98
CA LEU A 165 -10.66 -10.54 -6.43
C LEU A 165 -9.71 -11.43 -7.20
N ASP A 166 -8.53 -10.88 -7.59
CA ASP A 166 -7.50 -11.66 -8.23
C ASP A 166 -6.10 -11.31 -7.70
N ILE A 167 -5.15 -12.22 -7.88
CA ILE A 167 -3.75 -11.95 -7.55
C ILE A 167 -3.13 -11.17 -8.70
N LEU A 168 -2.71 -9.92 -8.43
CA LEU A 168 -1.97 -9.11 -9.39
C LEU A 168 -0.59 -9.73 -9.67
N GLY A 169 0.10 -10.14 -8.62
CA GLY A 169 1.37 -10.83 -8.76
C GLY A 169 2.17 -10.93 -7.47
N PHE A 170 3.19 -11.77 -7.52
CA PHE A 170 4.21 -11.94 -6.49
C PHE A 170 5.38 -11.01 -6.78
N LEU A 171 5.66 -10.10 -5.84
CA LEU A 171 6.79 -9.18 -5.91
C LEU A 171 7.91 -9.70 -5.02
N LEU A 172 9.01 -10.14 -5.61
CA LEU A 172 10.17 -10.58 -4.86
C LEU A 172 10.92 -9.36 -4.31
N ILE A 173 11.00 -9.28 -2.97
CA ILE A 173 11.63 -8.17 -2.25
C ILE A 173 12.86 -8.65 -1.47
N LYS A 174 13.70 -7.70 -1.03
CA LYS A 174 15.02 -7.97 -0.44
C LYS A 174 15.85 -8.92 -1.32
N TYR A 175 15.68 -8.78 -2.62
CA TYR A 175 16.33 -9.63 -3.62
C TYR A 175 17.83 -9.36 -3.68
N ASP A 176 18.62 -10.44 -3.64
CA ASP A 176 20.06 -10.39 -3.85
C ASP A 176 20.46 -11.50 -4.84
N LYS A 177 20.84 -11.08 -6.05
CA LYS A 177 21.21 -12.01 -7.15
C LYS A 177 22.39 -12.92 -6.85
N GLN A 178 23.21 -12.57 -5.86
CA GLN A 178 24.38 -13.35 -5.48
C GLN A 178 24.04 -14.51 -4.55
N THR A 179 22.91 -14.45 -3.85
CA THR A 179 22.53 -15.45 -2.87
C THR A 179 21.83 -16.65 -3.52
N ARG A 180 22.14 -17.85 -3.01
CA ARG A 180 21.49 -19.09 -3.41
C ARG A 180 19.99 -19.09 -3.12
N ILE A 181 19.62 -18.53 -1.96
CA ILE A 181 18.23 -18.50 -1.52
C ILE A 181 17.36 -17.64 -2.46
N SER A 182 17.85 -16.47 -2.89
CA SER A 182 17.10 -15.64 -3.84
C SER A 182 16.86 -16.37 -5.17
N LYS A 183 17.84 -17.11 -5.65
CA LYS A 183 17.69 -17.92 -6.89
C LYS A 183 16.65 -19.02 -6.72
N GLN A 184 16.71 -19.78 -5.62
CA GLN A 184 15.77 -20.86 -5.33
C GLN A 184 14.33 -20.35 -5.17
N VAL A 185 14.13 -19.24 -4.46
CA VAL A 185 12.81 -18.60 -4.30
C VAL A 185 12.29 -18.10 -5.64
N THR A 186 13.15 -17.47 -6.45
CA THR A 186 12.77 -17.02 -7.80
C THR A 186 12.32 -18.20 -8.67
N GLU A 187 13.12 -19.27 -8.76
CA GLU A 187 12.81 -20.47 -9.53
C GLU A 187 11.50 -21.13 -9.08
N PHE A 188 11.27 -21.20 -7.75
CA PHE A 188 10.03 -21.72 -7.20
C PHE A 188 8.82 -20.93 -7.70
N PHE A 189 8.84 -19.58 -7.59
CA PHE A 189 7.71 -18.76 -8.00
C PHE A 189 7.52 -18.75 -9.52
N GLU A 190 8.59 -18.65 -10.30
CA GLU A 190 8.53 -18.66 -11.77
C GLU A 190 8.05 -20.00 -12.33
N THR A 191 8.32 -21.10 -11.61
CA THR A 191 7.82 -22.43 -11.99
C THR A 191 6.37 -22.65 -11.54
N SER A 192 6.03 -22.23 -10.32
CA SER A 192 4.70 -22.49 -9.74
C SER A 192 3.63 -21.49 -10.21
N TYR A 193 4.03 -20.26 -10.52
CA TYR A 193 3.15 -19.14 -10.87
C TYR A 193 3.72 -18.29 -12.02
N PRO A 194 4.00 -18.87 -13.20
CA PRO A 194 4.82 -18.24 -14.25
C PRO A 194 4.29 -16.88 -14.73
N GLU A 195 2.96 -16.70 -14.75
CA GLU A 195 2.32 -15.48 -15.24
C GLU A 195 2.01 -14.48 -14.12
N LYS A 196 2.28 -14.82 -12.86
CA LYS A 196 1.95 -14.02 -11.69
C LYS A 196 3.20 -13.51 -10.95
N VAL A 197 4.39 -13.67 -11.49
CA VAL A 197 5.62 -13.14 -10.90
C VAL A 197 6.03 -11.87 -11.63
N PHE A 198 6.12 -10.76 -10.92
CA PHE A 198 6.62 -9.52 -11.52
C PHE A 198 8.06 -9.73 -12.03
N LYS A 199 8.37 -9.17 -13.20
CA LYS A 199 9.75 -9.14 -13.74
C LYS A 199 10.64 -8.27 -12.86
N THR A 200 10.08 -7.19 -12.34
CA THR A 200 10.72 -6.30 -11.38
C THR A 200 11.00 -7.03 -10.06
N ARG A 201 12.18 -6.80 -9.49
CA ARG A 201 12.62 -7.28 -8.17
C ARG A 201 13.03 -6.08 -7.33
N ILE A 202 12.58 -6.02 -6.08
CA ILE A 202 13.05 -4.97 -5.15
C ILE A 202 14.33 -5.47 -4.50
N ARG A 203 15.45 -4.89 -4.91
CA ARG A 203 16.79 -5.26 -4.43
C ARG A 203 16.97 -4.91 -2.95
N LYS A 204 17.72 -5.73 -2.24
CA LYS A 204 18.12 -5.43 -0.87
C LYS A 204 18.89 -4.11 -0.83
N ASN A 205 18.44 -3.18 0.02
CA ASN A 205 19.07 -1.87 0.18
C ASN A 205 18.84 -1.36 1.60
N ILE A 206 19.94 -0.96 2.27
CA ILE A 206 19.91 -0.43 3.64
C ILE A 206 19.07 0.86 3.75
N LYS A 207 18.90 1.59 2.64
CA LYS A 207 18.09 2.81 2.61
C LYS A 207 16.63 2.60 2.96
N PHE A 208 16.10 1.38 2.78
CA PHE A 208 14.76 1.03 3.23
C PHE A 208 14.63 0.92 4.76
N ASP A 209 15.73 0.64 5.46
CA ASP A 209 15.76 0.59 6.92
C ASP A 209 16.00 1.98 7.53
N GLU A 210 16.73 2.86 6.81
CA GLU A 210 17.07 4.22 7.24
C GLU A 210 15.92 5.22 6.99
N SER A 211 15.26 5.14 5.84
CA SER A 211 14.29 6.16 5.39
C SER A 211 13.08 6.31 6.32
N PRO A 212 12.51 5.24 6.92
CA PRO A 212 11.38 5.39 7.84
C PRO A 212 11.71 6.19 9.10
N LEU A 213 12.97 6.18 9.54
CA LEU A 213 13.44 6.97 10.69
C LEU A 213 13.38 8.47 10.43
N LYS A 214 13.25 8.88 9.17
CA LYS A 214 13.11 10.26 8.71
C LYS A 214 11.70 10.60 8.24
N HIS A 215 10.74 9.68 8.41
CA HIS A 215 9.40 9.80 7.83
C HIS A 215 9.44 10.07 6.31
N GLN A 216 10.30 9.31 5.61
CA GLN A 216 10.52 9.41 4.17
C GLN A 216 10.41 8.03 3.53
N GLY A 217 9.88 7.98 2.31
CA GLY A 217 10.06 6.82 1.45
C GLY A 217 11.40 6.89 0.74
N ILE A 218 11.65 5.90 -0.11
CA ILE A 218 12.93 5.80 -0.81
C ILE A 218 13.16 6.96 -1.80
N PHE A 219 12.08 7.46 -2.42
CA PHE A 219 12.15 8.52 -3.41
C PHE A 219 12.54 9.88 -2.84
N GLU A 220 12.12 10.15 -1.59
CA GLU A 220 12.47 11.37 -0.88
C GLU A 220 13.84 11.25 -0.21
N TYR A 221 14.15 10.07 0.32
CA TYR A 221 15.36 9.83 1.11
C TYR A 221 16.60 9.61 0.24
N ALA A 222 16.45 8.83 -0.83
CA ALA A 222 17.56 8.43 -1.70
C ALA A 222 17.07 8.22 -3.15
N PRO A 223 16.72 9.29 -3.87
CA PRO A 223 16.12 9.20 -5.23
C PRO A 223 17.02 8.47 -6.24
N GLU A 224 18.34 8.51 -6.04
CA GLU A 224 19.32 7.84 -6.92
C GLU A 224 19.60 6.38 -6.52
N ALA A 225 18.95 5.88 -5.45
CA ALA A 225 19.18 4.52 -4.99
C ALA A 225 18.48 3.48 -5.87
N ASN A 226 19.05 2.27 -5.90
CA ASN A 226 18.44 1.13 -6.60
C ASN A 226 16.98 0.88 -6.20
N GLY A 227 16.61 1.17 -4.94
CA GLY A 227 15.25 0.99 -4.46
C GLY A 227 14.25 1.91 -5.14
N SER A 228 14.63 3.16 -5.42
CA SER A 228 13.80 4.11 -6.19
C SER A 228 13.60 3.63 -7.61
N GLU A 229 14.68 3.20 -8.27
CA GLU A 229 14.66 2.59 -9.60
C GLU A 229 13.74 1.37 -9.66
N ASP A 230 13.83 0.48 -8.66
CA ASP A 230 13.05 -0.75 -8.63
C ASP A 230 11.55 -0.46 -8.48
N TYR A 231 11.14 0.48 -7.59
CA TYR A 231 9.72 0.83 -7.46
C TYR A 231 9.18 1.61 -8.66
N MET A 232 10.00 2.44 -9.33
CA MET A 232 9.60 3.02 -10.61
C MET A 232 9.35 1.95 -11.66
N SER A 233 10.28 0.98 -11.80
CA SER A 233 10.13 -0.14 -12.73
C SER A 233 8.89 -0.99 -12.42
N LEU A 234 8.55 -1.16 -11.15
CA LEU A 234 7.31 -1.84 -10.74
C LEU A 234 6.07 -1.07 -11.19
N ALA A 235 6.06 0.25 -11.00
CA ALA A 235 4.94 1.09 -11.44
C ALA A 235 4.77 1.06 -12.96
N GLU A 236 5.88 1.12 -13.71
CA GLU A 236 5.86 0.97 -15.17
C GLU A 236 5.36 -0.43 -15.60
N GLU A 237 5.75 -1.49 -14.90
CA GLU A 237 5.29 -2.86 -15.20
C GLU A 237 3.79 -3.01 -14.94
N ILE A 238 3.26 -2.38 -13.89
CA ILE A 238 1.83 -2.41 -13.56
C ILE A 238 1.00 -1.58 -14.54
N THR A 239 1.48 -0.40 -14.93
CA THR A 239 0.70 0.56 -15.73
C THR A 239 0.92 0.43 -17.24
N GLY A 240 2.06 -0.11 -17.65
CA GLY A 240 2.54 -0.07 -19.05
C GLY A 240 3.04 1.30 -19.48
N GLU A 241 3.18 2.26 -18.57
CA GLU A 241 3.60 3.63 -18.85
C GLU A 241 5.11 3.80 -18.65
N THR A 242 5.65 4.84 -19.27
CA THR A 242 7.06 5.19 -19.13
C THR A 242 7.23 6.37 -18.18
N ARG A 243 8.22 6.27 -17.29
CA ARG A 243 8.55 7.32 -16.31
C ARG A 243 8.97 8.64 -17.00
N PRO A 244 8.64 9.81 -16.40
CA PRO A 244 9.14 11.09 -16.87
C PRO A 244 10.66 11.20 -16.68
N THR A 245 11.33 12.05 -17.45
CA THR A 245 12.80 12.20 -17.41
C THR A 245 13.34 12.76 -16.09
N ASP A 246 12.52 13.52 -15.38
CA ASP A 246 12.82 14.19 -14.11
C ASP A 246 12.27 13.46 -12.88
N TRP A 247 11.87 12.20 -13.04
CA TRP A 247 11.18 11.42 -12.00
C TRP A 247 11.91 11.38 -10.65
N GLN A 248 13.24 11.34 -10.66
CA GLN A 248 14.05 11.26 -9.44
C GLN A 248 13.93 12.51 -8.56
N GLN A 249 13.69 13.69 -9.17
CA GLN A 249 13.59 14.95 -8.45
C GLN A 249 12.19 15.28 -7.97
N LYS A 250 11.16 14.66 -8.56
CA LYS A 250 9.77 15.02 -8.30
C LYS A 250 9.37 14.84 -6.83
N ALA A 251 9.64 13.67 -6.24
CA ALA A 251 9.27 13.39 -4.85
C ALA A 251 10.14 14.18 -3.85
N LEU A 252 11.44 14.31 -4.12
CA LEU A 252 12.34 15.10 -3.27
C LEU A 252 11.93 16.58 -3.26
N THR A 253 11.57 17.14 -4.41
CA THR A 253 11.09 18.52 -4.51
C THR A 253 9.80 18.72 -3.73
N ALA A 254 8.82 17.83 -3.88
CA ALA A 254 7.56 17.90 -3.16
C ALA A 254 7.76 17.77 -1.63
N TRP A 255 8.65 16.87 -1.20
CA TRP A 255 9.03 16.74 0.20
C TRP A 255 9.62 18.03 0.77
N ASN A 256 10.56 18.64 0.07
CA ASN A 256 11.20 19.88 0.52
C ASN A 256 10.20 21.04 0.63
N ILE A 257 9.30 21.19 -0.34
CA ILE A 257 8.24 22.20 -0.32
C ILE A 257 7.35 22.00 0.92
N LYS A 258 6.87 20.77 1.14
CA LYS A 258 5.98 20.45 2.28
C LYS A 258 6.65 20.74 3.63
N ASN A 259 7.93 20.46 3.78
CA ASN A 259 8.60 20.69 5.06
C ASN A 259 8.97 22.16 5.30
N ASN A 260 9.29 22.92 4.26
CA ASN A 260 9.50 24.36 4.38
C ASN A 260 8.23 25.08 4.84
N ILE A 261 7.05 24.71 4.32
CA ILE A 261 5.76 25.25 4.76
C ILE A 261 5.53 24.95 6.25
N LYS A 262 5.80 23.71 6.70
CA LYS A 262 5.64 23.32 8.11
C LYS A 262 6.58 24.06 9.07
N GLU A 263 7.75 24.51 8.62
CA GLU A 263 8.68 25.31 9.42
C GLU A 263 8.21 26.76 9.53
N GLU A 264 7.66 27.32 8.45
CA GLU A 264 7.08 28.68 8.45
C GLU A 264 5.84 28.79 9.33
N GLU A 265 4.97 27.77 9.38
CA GLU A 265 3.78 27.73 10.23
C GLU A 265 4.09 27.59 11.74
N LYS A 266 5.31 27.21 12.11
CA LYS A 266 5.75 27.06 13.50
C LYS A 266 6.44 28.31 14.06
N GLN A 267 6.73 29.30 13.22
CA GLN A 267 7.31 30.59 13.60
C GLN A 267 6.22 31.62 13.79
#